data_72e03cdf1c681b4f080c351a9fa54a88
#
_entry.id   72e03cdf1c681b4f080c351a9fa54a88
#
_cell.length_a   1.000
_cell.length_b   1.000
_cell.length_c   1.000
_cell.angle_alpha   90.00
_cell.angle_beta   90.00
_cell.angle_gamma   90.00
#
_symmetry.space_group_name_H-M   'P 1'
#
loop_
_entity.id
_entity.type
_entity.pdbx_description
1 polymer ?
#
loop_
_entity_poly.entity_id
_entity_poly.type
_entity_poly.pdbx_seq_one_letter_code
_entity_poly.pdbx_strand_id
1 'polypeptide(L)'
;ASVLRDLAEVTHLVSVLKVSPGSADDPTMPPDERARGADLAARLPMRALTRQWQMLLKALEEVGTAPNAMMAAEMAVIRLTHVADLPDPETLVRRLQSGPPPAAPGAPAGGRGPFGRRRPV
;
A
#
# COMPACT_ATOMS: atom_id res chain seq x y z
N ALA A 1 6.59 10.07 17.65
CA ALA A 1 7.09 10.88 16.53
C ALA A 1 8.41 10.33 15.97
N SER A 2 9.32 9.85 16.81
CA SER A 2 10.62 9.32 16.36
C SER A 2 10.47 8.10 15.43
N VAL A 3 9.60 7.17 15.74
CA VAL A 3 9.34 5.98 14.90
C VAL A 3 8.87 6.38 13.50
N LEU A 4 7.98 7.35 13.40
CA LEU A 4 7.49 7.85 12.11
C LEU A 4 8.59 8.54 11.31
N ARG A 5 9.46 9.28 11.98
CA ARG A 5 10.63 9.90 11.34
C ARG A 5 11.61 8.86 10.84
N ASP A 6 11.94 7.88 11.66
CA ASP A 6 12.84 6.79 11.29
C ASP A 6 12.29 6.05 10.06
N LEU A 7 10.99 5.80 10.05
CA LEU A 7 10.33 5.16 8.91
C LEU A 7 10.39 6.03 7.66
N ALA A 8 10.24 7.34 7.80
CA ALA A 8 10.37 8.28 6.69
C ALA A 8 11.81 8.31 6.15
N GLU A 9 12.81 8.30 7.03
CA GLU A 9 14.21 8.24 6.64
C GLU A 9 14.54 6.96 5.87
N VAL A 10 14.06 5.82 6.36
CA VAL A 10 14.23 4.53 5.65
C VAL A 10 13.53 4.56 4.29
N THR A 11 12.33 5.09 4.21
CA THR A 11 11.59 5.23 2.95
C THR A 11 12.36 6.11 1.96
N HIS A 12 12.92 7.21 2.42
CA HIS A 12 13.75 8.08 1.61
C HIS A 12 15.01 7.34 1.12
N LEU A 13 15.72 6.67 2.02
CA LEU A 13 16.93 5.90 1.67
C LEU A 13 16.64 4.85 0.59
N VAL A 14 15.59 4.06 0.79
CA VAL A 14 15.20 3.03 -0.17
C VAL A 14 14.84 3.64 -1.52
N SER A 15 14.14 4.77 -1.52
CA SER A 15 13.79 5.48 -2.74
C SER A 15 15.03 5.97 -3.50
N VAL A 16 16.01 6.53 -2.79
CA VAL A 16 17.27 6.98 -3.38
C VAL A 16 18.05 5.81 -3.97
N LEU A 17 18.15 4.70 -3.24
CA LEU A 17 18.84 3.50 -3.72
C LEU A 17 18.17 2.90 -4.96
N LYS A 18 16.85 3.03 -5.06
CA LYS A 18 16.11 2.56 -6.23
C LYS A 18 16.38 3.40 -7.47
N VAL A 19 16.46 4.71 -7.31
CA VAL A 19 16.73 5.65 -8.40
C VAL A 19 18.21 5.67 -8.78
N SER A 20 19.08 5.57 -7.78
CA SER A 20 20.54 5.65 -7.95
C SER A 20 21.21 4.52 -7.17
N PRO A 21 21.30 3.31 -7.75
CA PRO A 21 21.94 2.17 -7.08
C PRO A 21 23.38 2.42 -6.64
N GLY A 22 24.11 3.30 -7.34
CA GLY A 22 25.48 3.66 -6.98
C GLY A 22 25.60 4.38 -5.64
N SER A 23 24.54 4.96 -5.10
CA SER A 23 24.55 5.57 -3.77
C SER A 23 24.71 4.55 -2.64
N ALA A 24 24.50 3.26 -2.92
CA ALA A 24 24.78 2.19 -1.96
C ALA A 24 26.29 2.03 -1.66
N ASP A 25 27.15 2.60 -2.49
CA ASP A 25 28.61 2.54 -2.30
C ASP A 25 29.12 3.66 -1.38
N ASP A 26 28.24 4.45 -0.79
CA ASP A 26 28.59 5.50 0.17
C ASP A 26 29.30 4.89 1.39
N PRO A 27 30.59 5.22 1.64
CA PRO A 27 31.34 4.64 2.75
C PRO A 27 30.82 5.07 4.12
N THR A 28 29.98 6.11 4.18
CA THR A 28 29.38 6.58 5.45
C THR A 28 28.19 5.74 5.89
N MET A 29 27.65 4.93 4.97
CA MET A 29 26.51 4.08 5.27
C MET A 29 26.96 2.75 5.86
N PRO A 30 26.41 2.31 7.01
CA PRO A 30 26.72 1.02 7.58
C PRO A 30 26.41 -0.13 6.61
N PRO A 31 27.25 -1.18 6.56
CA PRO A 31 27.03 -2.30 5.63
C PRO A 31 25.67 -2.98 5.76
N ASP A 32 25.16 -3.13 6.97
CA ASP A 32 23.85 -3.74 7.22
C ASP A 32 22.70 -2.90 6.66
N GLU A 33 22.75 -1.59 6.84
CA GLU A 33 21.76 -0.67 6.28
C GLU A 33 21.81 -0.69 4.76
N ARG A 34 23.00 -0.74 4.21
CA ARG A 34 23.21 -0.82 2.76
C ARG A 34 22.57 -2.07 2.17
N ALA A 35 22.82 -3.23 2.78
CA ALA A 35 22.28 -4.49 2.32
C ALA A 35 20.75 -4.54 2.43
N ARG A 36 20.20 -4.08 3.55
CA ARG A 36 18.74 -4.03 3.76
C ARG A 36 18.07 -3.04 2.83
N GLY A 37 18.67 -1.86 2.65
CA GLY A 37 18.15 -0.85 1.75
C GLY A 37 18.13 -1.33 0.31
N ALA A 38 19.16 -1.99 -0.15
CA ALA A 38 19.25 -2.55 -1.49
C ALA A 38 18.20 -3.65 -1.71
N ASP A 39 18.00 -4.52 -0.72
CA ASP A 39 16.98 -5.57 -0.77
C ASP A 39 15.57 -4.98 -0.87
N LEU A 40 15.26 -4.01 -0.04
CA LEU A 40 13.97 -3.31 -0.08
C LEU A 40 13.76 -2.57 -1.40
N ALA A 41 14.80 -1.92 -1.92
CA ALA A 41 14.73 -1.23 -3.21
C ALA A 41 14.43 -2.19 -4.35
N ALA A 42 14.94 -3.42 -4.29
CA ALA A 42 14.64 -4.45 -5.28
C ALA A 42 13.21 -4.97 -5.20
N ARG A 43 12.65 -5.04 -4.00
CA ARG A 43 11.31 -5.60 -3.76
C ARG A 43 10.17 -4.62 -3.90
N LEU A 44 10.40 -3.36 -3.54
CA LEU A 44 9.34 -2.35 -3.49
C LEU A 44 9.29 -1.53 -4.78
N PRO A 45 8.11 -1.39 -5.40
CA PRO A 45 7.98 -0.50 -6.55
C PRO A 45 8.02 0.97 -6.10
N MET A 46 8.48 1.85 -6.99
CA MET A 46 8.62 3.27 -6.70
C MET A 46 7.28 3.90 -6.27
N ARG A 47 6.17 3.49 -6.87
CA ARG A 47 4.84 4.00 -6.51
C ARG A 47 4.45 3.68 -5.07
N ALA A 48 4.84 2.51 -4.56
CA ALA A 48 4.59 2.14 -3.16
C ALA A 48 5.41 3.01 -2.22
N LEU A 49 6.67 3.25 -2.57
CA LEU A 49 7.56 4.13 -1.80
C LEU A 49 7.06 5.58 -1.80
N THR A 50 6.62 6.08 -2.94
CA THR A 50 6.07 7.43 -3.06
C THR A 50 4.80 7.59 -2.22
N ARG A 51 3.90 6.63 -2.29
CA ARG A 51 2.67 6.62 -1.47
C ARG A 51 3.00 6.60 0.00
N GLN A 52 3.90 5.73 0.43
CA GLN A 52 4.32 5.62 1.82
C GLN A 52 4.94 6.93 2.31
N TRP A 53 5.78 7.55 1.50
CA TRP A 53 6.38 8.84 1.82
C TRP A 53 5.31 9.91 2.08
N GLN A 54 4.34 10.05 1.19
CA GLN A 54 3.26 11.02 1.33
C GLN A 54 2.42 10.77 2.59
N MET A 55 2.13 9.51 2.88
CA MET A 55 1.39 9.12 4.08
C MET A 55 2.18 9.43 5.36
N LEU A 56 3.49 9.22 5.34
CA LEU A 56 4.36 9.53 6.48
C LEU A 56 4.49 11.03 6.71
N LEU A 57 4.62 11.83 5.66
CA LEU A 57 4.63 13.28 5.79
C LEU A 57 3.35 13.80 6.42
N LYS A 58 2.21 13.32 5.95
CA LYS A 58 0.92 13.67 6.51
C LYS A 58 0.79 13.23 7.97
N ALA A 59 1.24 12.03 8.28
CA ALA A 59 1.22 11.50 9.64
C ALA A 59 2.08 12.35 10.60
N LEU A 60 3.27 12.75 10.17
CA LEU A 60 4.15 13.60 10.97
C LEU A 60 3.52 14.98 11.23
N GLU A 61 2.88 15.56 10.23
CA GLU A 61 2.14 16.81 10.38
C GLU A 61 0.98 16.67 11.37
N GLU A 62 0.18 15.62 11.23
CA GLU A 62 -0.95 15.34 12.12
C GLU A 62 -0.50 15.13 13.57
N VAL A 63 0.57 14.37 13.78
CA VAL A 63 1.13 14.14 15.12
C VAL A 63 1.64 15.44 15.74
N GLY A 64 2.25 16.31 14.92
CA GLY A 64 2.76 17.60 15.38
C GLY A 64 1.68 18.60 15.78
N THR A 65 0.48 18.47 15.25
CA THR A 65 -0.61 19.43 15.50
C THR A 65 -1.78 18.87 16.33
N ALA A 66 -1.83 17.55 16.50
CA ALA A 66 -2.93 16.91 17.22
C ALA A 66 -2.90 17.22 18.73
N PRO A 67 -4.08 17.40 19.36
CA PRO A 67 -4.16 17.54 20.81
C PRO A 67 -3.62 16.32 21.56
N ASN A 68 -3.75 15.14 20.99
CA ASN A 68 -3.19 13.89 21.53
C ASN A 68 -2.26 13.26 20.49
N ALA A 69 -0.96 13.53 20.65
CA ALA A 69 0.06 13.05 19.71
C ALA A 69 0.16 11.53 19.64
N MET A 70 -0.01 10.84 20.77
CA MET A 70 0.07 9.38 20.82
C MET A 70 -1.08 8.74 20.02
N MET A 71 -2.28 9.23 20.22
CA MET A 71 -3.45 8.73 19.49
C MET A 71 -3.31 8.99 17.98
N ALA A 72 -2.81 10.15 17.60
CA ALA A 72 -2.56 10.48 16.20
C ALA A 72 -1.49 9.55 15.59
N ALA A 73 -0.43 9.25 16.34
CA ALA A 73 0.61 8.34 15.90
C ALA A 73 0.06 6.90 15.74
N GLU A 74 -0.74 6.44 16.65
CA GLU A 74 -1.38 5.13 16.58
C GLU A 74 -2.28 5.02 15.35
N MET A 75 -3.10 6.03 15.09
CA MET A 75 -3.96 6.06 13.91
C MET A 75 -3.14 6.11 12.61
N ALA A 76 -2.01 6.81 12.62
CA ALA A 76 -1.12 6.85 11.47
C ALA A 76 -0.54 5.47 11.17
N VAL A 77 -0.08 4.74 12.17
CA VAL A 77 0.43 3.37 12.01
C VAL A 77 -0.66 2.43 11.51
N ILE A 78 -1.85 2.52 12.06
CA ILE A 78 -2.99 1.71 11.62
C ILE A 78 -3.30 1.96 10.14
N ARG A 79 -3.34 3.23 9.72
CA ARG A 79 -3.56 3.58 8.31
C ARG A 79 -2.47 3.06 7.38
N LEU A 80 -1.21 3.15 7.79
CA LEU A 80 -0.08 2.65 7.02
C LEU A 80 -0.18 1.14 6.80
N THR A 81 -0.48 0.39 7.85
CA THR A 81 -0.62 -1.06 7.75
C THR A 81 -1.85 -1.47 6.94
N HIS A 82 -2.95 -0.75 7.09
CA HIS A 82 -4.17 -1.02 6.34
C HIS A 82 -3.98 -0.76 4.83
N VAL A 83 -3.31 0.32 4.47
CA VAL A 83 -3.04 0.64 3.06
C VAL A 83 -2.09 -0.37 2.43
N ALA A 84 -1.13 -0.89 3.19
CA ALA A 84 -0.22 -1.93 2.71
C ALA A 84 -0.96 -3.22 2.29
N ASP A 85 -2.09 -3.52 2.92
CA ASP A 85 -2.92 -4.69 2.62
C ASP A 85 -3.87 -4.47 1.44
N LEU A 86 -4.07 -3.22 1.02
CA LEU A 86 -4.93 -2.92 -0.12
C LEU A 86 -4.18 -3.11 -1.44
N PRO A 87 -4.81 -3.71 -2.47
CA PRO A 87 -4.22 -3.75 -3.80
C PRO A 87 -4.10 -2.32 -4.33
N ASP A 88 -3.03 -2.07 -5.10
CA ASP A 88 -2.86 -0.76 -5.69
C ASP A 88 -3.93 -0.49 -6.78
N PRO A 89 -4.17 0.79 -7.14
CA PRO A 89 -5.19 1.15 -8.12
C PRO A 89 -5.02 0.48 -9.48
N GLU A 90 -3.79 0.28 -9.94
CA GLU A 90 -3.53 -0.38 -11.23
C GLU A 90 -3.94 -1.85 -11.19
N THR A 91 -3.65 -2.53 -10.09
CA THR A 91 -4.05 -3.93 -9.90
C THR A 91 -5.57 -4.05 -9.89
N LEU A 92 -6.26 -3.13 -9.22
CA LEU A 92 -7.73 -3.09 -9.22
C LEU A 92 -8.29 -2.89 -10.63
N VAL A 93 -7.73 -1.94 -11.39
CA VAL A 93 -8.14 -1.67 -12.76
C VAL A 93 -7.93 -2.91 -13.64
N ARG A 94 -6.78 -3.57 -13.52
CA ARG A 94 -6.52 -4.82 -14.27
C ARG A 94 -7.51 -5.91 -13.93
N ARG A 95 -7.85 -6.09 -12.66
CA ARG A 95 -8.85 -7.07 -12.22
C ARG A 95 -10.21 -6.79 -12.81
N LEU A 96 -10.60 -5.53 -12.90
CA LEU A 96 -11.85 -5.12 -13.52
C LEU A 96 -11.84 -5.32 -15.03
N GLN A 97 -10.73 -5.08 -15.70
CA GLN A 97 -10.56 -5.23 -17.13
C GLN A 97 -10.43 -6.70 -17.58
N SER A 98 -9.93 -7.56 -16.72
CA SER A 98 -9.79 -8.99 -17.03
C SER A 98 -11.10 -9.78 -16.98
N GLY A 99 -12.21 -9.08 -16.77
CA GLY A 99 -13.54 -9.66 -16.73
C GLY A 99 -14.08 -9.87 -15.32
N PRO A 100 -15.38 -10.14 -15.21
CA PRO A 100 -15.99 -10.34 -13.90
C PRO A 100 -15.35 -11.54 -13.22
N PRO A 101 -15.12 -11.47 -11.90
CA PRO A 101 -14.70 -12.65 -11.15
C PRO A 101 -15.78 -13.73 -11.31
N PRO A 102 -15.40 -15.01 -11.24
CA PRO A 102 -16.38 -16.09 -11.26
C PRO A 102 -17.43 -15.81 -10.18
N ALA A 103 -18.69 -16.01 -10.55
CA ALA A 103 -19.81 -15.76 -9.65
C ALA A 103 -19.53 -16.43 -8.32
N ALA A 104 -19.71 -15.67 -7.24
CA ALA A 104 -19.56 -16.21 -5.90
C ALA A 104 -20.47 -17.41 -5.73
N PRO A 105 -20.01 -18.50 -5.10
CA PRO A 105 -20.85 -19.66 -4.83
C PRO A 105 -22.10 -19.22 -4.08
N GLY A 106 -23.26 -19.51 -4.62
CA GLY A 106 -24.54 -19.09 -4.05
C GLY A 106 -25.13 -17.82 -4.63
N ALA A 107 -24.45 -17.13 -5.52
CA ALA A 107 -25.10 -16.10 -6.32
C ALA A 107 -26.17 -16.79 -7.19
N PRO A 108 -27.42 -16.38 -7.13
CA PRO A 108 -28.42 -16.98 -7.99
C PRO A 108 -28.00 -16.73 -9.43
N ALA A 109 -27.63 -17.79 -10.09
CA ALA A 109 -27.49 -17.77 -11.52
C ALA A 109 -28.84 -17.30 -12.05
N GLY A 110 -28.83 -16.06 -12.56
CA GLY A 110 -29.96 -15.35 -13.04
C GLY A 110 -31.24 -16.17 -13.01
N GLY A 111 -31.91 -16.11 -11.88
CA GLY A 111 -33.07 -16.92 -11.69
C GLY A 111 -34.06 -16.58 -12.78
N ARG A 112 -34.03 -17.38 -13.75
CA ARG A 112 -35.26 -17.56 -14.49
C ARG A 112 -36.19 -18.15 -13.47
N GLY A 113 -36.97 -17.29 -12.90
CA GLY A 113 -38.09 -17.77 -12.14
C GLY A 113 -38.82 -18.79 -12.98
N PRO A 114 -39.39 -19.75 -12.33
CA PRO A 114 -40.21 -20.76 -13.00
C PRO A 114 -41.55 -20.19 -13.51
N PHE A 115 -41.53 -18.94 -13.90
CA PHE A 115 -42.58 -18.44 -14.78
C PHE A 115 -42.38 -19.05 -16.13
N GLY A 116 -42.18 -20.38 -16.07
CA GLY A 116 -42.51 -21.23 -17.17
C GLY A 116 -43.93 -20.93 -17.53
N ARG A 117 -44.07 -20.26 -18.57
CA ARG A 117 -45.21 -20.17 -19.45
C ARG A 117 -46.41 -20.89 -18.91
N ARG A 118 -47.33 -20.16 -18.32
CA ARG A 118 -48.69 -20.60 -18.29
C ARG A 118 -49.09 -20.74 -19.74
N ARG A 119 -49.29 -21.94 -20.15
CA ARG A 119 -50.05 -22.16 -21.35
C ARG A 119 -51.40 -21.51 -21.15
N PRO A 120 -51.81 -20.70 -22.06
CA PRO A 120 -53.20 -20.36 -22.11
C PRO A 120 -53.99 -21.67 -22.36
N VAL A 121 -54.93 -21.87 -21.54
CA VAL A 121 -55.88 -22.96 -21.72
C VAL A 121 -56.66 -22.70 -22.97
#